data_b269d04f59a3c00042362d2693fae14c
#
_entry.id   b269d04f59a3c00042362d2693fae14c
#
_cell.length_a   1.000
_cell.length_b   1.000
_cell.length_c   1.000
_cell.angle_alpha   90.00
_cell.angle_beta   90.00
_cell.angle_gamma   90.00
#
_symmetry.space_group_name_H-M   'P 1'
#
loop_
_entity.id
_entity.type
_entity.pdbx_description
1 polymer ?
#
loop_
_entity_poly.entity_id
_entity_poly.type
_entity_poly.pdbx_seq_one_letter_code
_entity_poly.pdbx_strand_id
1 'polypeptide(L)'
;MSVRIIFFPDAQKALKNIRNSLKKTGTLGISVHGQKNKVPFFSNILDAVMEFIPDYVPRGSPDMDRFGTKNALDNEIRTAGFSKILIKDFTFNYSPGKFDDYWKNYLKYIAKPLKEKLNLLDMSKRKALKQVVKQNTIPYTKKNGIIVFPWQVLILTAKY
;
A
#
# COMPACT_ATOMS: atom_id res chain seq x y z
N MET A 1 -4.60 6.63 -17.60
CA MET A 1 -3.74 7.34 -16.63
C MET A 1 -3.82 6.58 -15.31
N SER A 2 -2.71 6.06 -14.80
CA SER A 2 -2.69 5.39 -13.48
C SER A 2 -2.48 6.44 -12.40
N VAL A 3 -3.50 6.67 -11.59
CA VAL A 3 -3.46 7.66 -10.52
C VAL A 3 -3.32 6.94 -9.17
N ARG A 4 -2.26 7.23 -8.44
CA ARG A 4 -2.07 6.72 -7.08
C ARG A 4 -2.85 7.58 -6.08
N ILE A 5 -4.16 7.47 -6.12
CA ILE A 5 -5.11 8.27 -5.32
C ILE A 5 -4.82 8.20 -3.82
N ILE A 6 -4.23 7.12 -3.33
CA ILE A 6 -3.91 6.92 -1.91
C ILE A 6 -2.91 7.95 -1.36
N PHE A 7 -2.08 8.56 -2.21
CA PHE A 7 -1.07 9.53 -1.78
C PHE A 7 -1.56 10.98 -1.80
N PHE A 8 -2.75 11.27 -2.34
CA PHE A 8 -3.26 12.64 -2.32
C PHE A 8 -3.77 12.99 -0.93
N PRO A 9 -3.32 14.11 -0.33
CA PRO A 9 -3.88 14.60 0.94
C PRO A 9 -5.39 14.80 0.84
N ASP A 10 -5.85 15.44 -0.22
CA ASP A 10 -7.26 15.63 -0.57
C ASP A 10 -7.63 14.83 -1.83
N ALA A 11 -8.07 13.59 -1.62
CA ALA A 11 -8.47 12.70 -2.69
C ALA A 11 -9.75 13.18 -3.39
N GLN A 12 -10.68 13.82 -2.65
CA GLN A 12 -11.92 14.35 -3.20
C GLN A 12 -11.65 15.47 -4.20
N LYS A 13 -10.78 16.40 -3.86
CA LYS A 13 -10.35 17.47 -4.77
C LYS A 13 -9.70 16.91 -6.02
N ALA A 14 -8.81 15.93 -5.85
CA ALA A 14 -8.14 15.27 -6.98
C ALA A 14 -9.16 14.58 -7.90
N LEU A 15 -10.09 13.81 -7.36
CA LEU A 15 -11.13 13.11 -8.11
C LEU A 15 -12.08 14.07 -8.85
N LYS A 16 -12.49 15.17 -8.20
CA LYS A 16 -13.32 16.22 -8.84
C LYS A 16 -12.58 16.88 -10.00
N ASN A 17 -11.28 17.16 -9.86
CA ASN A 17 -10.48 17.70 -10.96
C ASN A 17 -10.35 16.71 -12.11
N ILE A 18 -10.15 15.42 -11.83
CA ILE A 18 -10.11 14.36 -12.84
C ILE A 18 -11.47 14.31 -13.57
N ARG A 19 -12.57 14.32 -12.81
CA ARG A 19 -13.92 14.29 -13.37
C ARG A 19 -14.16 15.48 -14.31
N ASN A 20 -13.80 16.69 -13.91
CA ASN A 20 -13.97 17.90 -14.72
C ASN A 20 -13.11 17.89 -16.00
N SER A 21 -12.00 17.12 -15.99
CA SER A 21 -11.12 16.97 -17.16
C SER A 21 -11.53 15.84 -18.09
N LEU A 22 -12.48 14.97 -17.69
CA LEU A 22 -12.96 13.88 -18.49
C LEU A 22 -14.04 14.37 -19.49
N LYS A 23 -14.04 13.80 -20.69
CA LYS A 23 -15.19 13.94 -21.61
C LYS A 23 -16.43 13.28 -20.98
N LYS A 24 -17.62 13.72 -21.32
CA LYS A 24 -18.89 13.13 -20.82
C LYS A 24 -19.01 11.62 -21.08
N THR A 25 -18.39 11.12 -22.14
CA THR A 25 -18.30 9.69 -22.47
C THR A 25 -17.07 9.01 -21.81
N GLY A 26 -16.26 9.76 -21.05
CA GLY A 26 -15.04 9.30 -20.45
C GLY A 26 -15.24 8.23 -19.38
N THR A 27 -14.21 7.44 -19.16
CA THR A 27 -14.18 6.40 -18.13
C THR A 27 -12.98 6.64 -17.23
N LEU A 28 -13.23 6.70 -15.93
CA LEU A 28 -12.20 6.65 -14.91
C LEU A 28 -11.80 5.20 -14.67
N GLY A 29 -10.49 4.91 -14.64
CA GLY A 29 -9.94 3.64 -14.20
C GLY A 29 -8.98 3.88 -13.04
N ILE A 30 -9.17 3.18 -11.93
CA ILE A 30 -8.33 3.25 -10.73
C ILE A 30 -7.93 1.84 -10.31
N SER A 31 -6.70 1.68 -9.86
CA SER A 31 -6.22 0.49 -9.17
C SER A 31 -5.62 0.90 -7.83
N VAL A 32 -6.06 0.24 -6.76
CA VAL A 32 -5.51 0.40 -5.40
C VAL A 32 -5.23 -0.98 -4.80
N HIS A 33 -4.29 -1.05 -3.89
CA HIS A 33 -4.09 -2.28 -3.11
C HIS A 33 -5.22 -2.47 -2.09
N GLY A 34 -5.46 -3.72 -1.68
CA GLY A 34 -6.37 -4.07 -0.60
C GLY A 34 -5.90 -3.57 0.75
N GLN A 35 -6.67 -3.89 1.78
CA GLN A 35 -6.33 -3.56 3.16
C GLN A 35 -4.99 -4.19 3.59
N LYS A 36 -4.41 -3.64 4.61
CA LYS A 36 -3.17 -4.04 5.27
C LYS A 36 -3.02 -5.57 5.45
N ASN A 37 -4.07 -6.24 5.93
CA ASN A 37 -4.09 -7.68 6.13
C ASN A 37 -4.18 -8.50 4.83
N LYS A 38 -4.46 -7.87 3.70
CA LYS A 38 -4.53 -8.46 2.36
C LYS A 38 -3.27 -8.21 1.53
N VAL A 39 -2.35 -7.37 2.04
CA VAL A 39 -1.08 -7.04 1.37
C VAL A 39 0.07 -7.06 2.39
N PRO A 40 0.40 -8.26 2.94
CA PRO A 40 1.43 -8.41 3.98
C PRO A 40 2.81 -7.92 3.57
N PHE A 41 3.07 -7.79 2.28
CA PHE A 41 4.32 -7.23 1.77
C PHE A 41 4.67 -5.87 2.40
N PHE A 42 3.68 -4.99 2.59
CA PHE A 42 3.89 -3.69 3.24
C PHE A 42 3.73 -3.76 4.75
N SER A 43 2.68 -4.43 5.24
CA SER A 43 2.34 -4.40 6.66
C SER A 43 3.39 -5.06 7.54
N ASN A 44 4.01 -6.14 7.08
CA ASN A 44 5.04 -6.83 7.87
C ASN A 44 6.24 -5.94 8.23
N ILE A 45 6.63 -5.03 7.34
CA ILE A 45 7.70 -4.07 7.63
C ILE A 45 7.16 -2.88 8.39
N LEU A 46 6.03 -2.31 7.93
CA LEU A 46 5.49 -1.08 8.51
C LEU A 46 5.11 -1.26 9.99
N ASP A 47 4.52 -2.41 10.35
CA ASP A 47 4.15 -2.70 11.74
C ASP A 47 5.36 -2.79 12.65
N ALA A 48 6.39 -3.51 12.22
CA ALA A 48 7.64 -3.55 12.96
C ALA A 48 8.32 -2.17 13.04
N VAL A 49 8.28 -1.40 11.94
CA VAL A 49 8.86 -0.04 11.94
C VAL A 49 8.14 0.87 12.92
N MET A 50 6.80 0.82 12.99
CA MET A 50 6.02 1.65 13.92
C MET A 50 6.27 1.29 15.40
N GLU A 51 6.65 0.05 15.68
CA GLU A 51 7.03 -0.38 17.03
C GLU A 51 8.37 0.26 17.47
N PHE A 52 9.36 0.33 16.57
CA PHE A 52 10.70 0.85 16.88
C PHE A 52 10.87 2.34 16.59
N ILE A 53 10.05 2.89 15.69
CA ILE A 53 10.08 4.29 15.25
C ILE A 53 8.61 4.80 15.18
N PRO A 54 7.99 5.11 16.34
CA PRO A 54 6.57 5.49 16.39
C PRO A 54 6.20 6.69 15.50
N ASP A 55 7.15 7.62 15.30
CA ASP A 55 6.97 8.82 14.46
C ASP A 55 7.39 8.59 13.00
N TYR A 56 7.49 7.34 12.54
CA TYR A 56 7.86 7.05 11.16
C TYR A 56 6.84 7.59 10.17
N VAL A 57 5.56 7.44 10.45
CA VAL A 57 4.47 8.05 9.70
C VAL A 57 4.12 9.37 10.36
N PRO A 58 4.34 10.53 9.72
CA PRO A 58 4.03 11.83 10.29
C PRO A 58 2.55 11.97 10.64
N ARG A 59 2.26 12.69 11.73
CA ARG A 59 0.87 13.02 12.09
C ARG A 59 0.17 13.75 10.94
N GLY A 60 -1.07 13.34 10.65
CA GLY A 60 -1.86 13.91 9.55
C GLY A 60 -1.51 13.32 8.16
N SER A 61 -0.60 12.36 8.07
CA SER A 61 -0.41 11.61 6.83
C SER A 61 -1.68 10.87 6.44
N PRO A 62 -2.01 10.78 5.14
CA PRO A 62 -3.15 10.00 4.68
C PRO A 62 -3.04 8.54 5.11
N ASP A 63 -4.15 7.97 5.58
CA ASP A 63 -4.23 6.53 5.80
C ASP A 63 -4.09 5.80 4.45
N MET A 64 -3.07 4.97 4.34
CA MET A 64 -2.76 4.24 3.11
C MET A 64 -3.81 3.16 2.81
N ASP A 65 -4.54 2.69 3.83
CA ASP A 65 -5.58 1.66 3.71
C ASP A 65 -6.99 2.23 3.50
N ARG A 66 -7.14 3.56 3.50
CA ARG A 66 -8.45 4.25 3.42
C ARG A 66 -9.33 3.81 2.24
N PHE A 67 -8.74 3.32 1.15
CA PHE A 67 -9.45 2.82 -0.04
C PHE A 67 -9.33 1.31 -0.22
N GLY A 68 -8.83 0.58 0.78
CA GLY A 68 -8.56 -0.86 0.71
C GLY A 68 -9.79 -1.76 0.69
N THR A 69 -11.01 -1.22 0.81
CA THR A 69 -12.27 -1.97 0.67
C THR A 69 -13.11 -1.47 -0.48
N LYS A 70 -13.95 -2.37 -1.06
CA LYS A 70 -14.88 -1.99 -2.13
C LYS A 70 -15.81 -0.86 -1.68
N ASN A 71 -16.35 -0.93 -0.45
CA ASN A 71 -17.28 0.07 0.06
C ASN A 71 -16.62 1.44 0.24
N ALA A 72 -15.42 1.49 0.84
CA ALA A 72 -14.71 2.75 1.02
C ALA A 72 -14.35 3.39 -0.32
N LEU A 73 -13.87 2.58 -1.28
CA LEU A 73 -13.54 3.05 -2.61
C LEU A 73 -14.79 3.51 -3.39
N ASP A 74 -15.89 2.76 -3.34
CA ASP A 74 -17.16 3.14 -3.99
C ASP A 74 -17.69 4.47 -3.45
N ASN A 75 -17.76 4.63 -2.13
CA ASN A 75 -18.21 5.86 -1.48
C ASN A 75 -17.39 7.07 -1.89
N GLU A 76 -16.06 6.94 -1.91
CA GLU A 76 -15.16 8.02 -2.30
C GLU A 76 -15.41 8.48 -3.74
N ILE A 77 -15.58 7.53 -4.65
CA ILE A 77 -15.81 7.80 -6.08
C ILE A 77 -17.19 8.40 -6.33
N ARG A 78 -18.24 7.92 -5.63
CA ARG A 78 -19.60 8.51 -5.69
C ARG A 78 -19.61 9.94 -5.18
N THR A 79 -18.95 10.20 -4.05
CA THR A 79 -18.86 11.56 -3.47
C THR A 79 -18.18 12.54 -4.41
N ALA A 80 -17.27 12.07 -5.26
CA ALA A 80 -16.65 12.89 -6.31
C ALA A 80 -17.56 13.11 -7.54
N GLY A 81 -18.77 12.52 -7.56
CA GLY A 81 -19.78 12.72 -8.60
C GLY A 81 -19.72 11.72 -9.76
N PHE A 82 -18.97 10.63 -9.63
CA PHE A 82 -18.96 9.56 -10.63
C PHE A 82 -20.15 8.62 -10.48
N SER A 83 -20.54 7.98 -11.58
CA SER A 83 -21.65 7.02 -11.68
C SER A 83 -21.20 5.71 -12.32
N LYS A 84 -22.11 4.72 -12.40
CA LYS A 84 -21.87 3.41 -13.02
C LYS A 84 -20.56 2.78 -12.57
N ILE A 85 -20.36 2.71 -11.25
CA ILE A 85 -19.14 2.23 -10.63
C ILE A 85 -19.14 0.70 -10.66
N LEU A 86 -18.05 0.12 -11.16
CA LEU A 86 -17.78 -1.30 -11.12
C LEU A 86 -16.43 -1.53 -10.41
N ILE A 87 -16.43 -2.34 -9.35
CA ILE A 87 -15.21 -2.68 -8.60
C ILE A 87 -15.03 -4.20 -8.63
N LYS A 88 -13.88 -4.63 -9.11
CA LYS A 88 -13.42 -6.04 -9.03
C LYS A 88 -12.19 -6.11 -8.14
N ASP A 89 -12.08 -7.19 -7.38
CA ASP A 89 -10.89 -7.51 -6.61
C ASP A 89 -10.18 -8.73 -7.19
N PHE A 90 -8.87 -8.68 -7.16
CA PHE A 90 -7.99 -9.75 -7.59
C PHE A 90 -6.95 -9.99 -6.50
N THR A 91 -6.66 -11.25 -6.23
CA THR A 91 -5.55 -11.63 -5.35
C THR A 91 -4.58 -12.49 -6.15
N PHE A 92 -3.33 -12.09 -6.14
CA PHE A 92 -2.25 -12.87 -6.75
C PHE A 92 -1.13 -13.10 -5.73
N ASN A 93 -0.26 -14.05 -6.04
CA ASN A 93 0.91 -14.31 -5.21
C ASN A 93 2.10 -13.50 -5.73
N TYR A 94 2.73 -12.74 -4.84
CA TYR A 94 3.95 -12.00 -5.12
C TYR A 94 5.12 -12.57 -4.34
N SER A 95 6.23 -12.87 -5.01
CA SER A 95 7.44 -13.36 -4.36
C SER A 95 8.58 -12.36 -4.48
N PRO A 96 9.02 -11.75 -3.37
CA PRO A 96 10.20 -10.90 -3.34
C PRO A 96 11.53 -11.68 -3.27
N GLY A 97 11.50 -13.02 -3.29
CA GLY A 97 12.66 -13.86 -3.09
C GLY A 97 12.84 -14.30 -1.62
N LYS A 98 14.07 -14.47 -1.17
CA LYS A 98 14.39 -14.75 0.24
C LYS A 98 14.30 -13.48 1.09
N PHE A 99 14.33 -13.65 2.41
CA PHE A 99 14.20 -12.53 3.35
C PHE A 99 15.20 -11.39 3.10
N ASP A 100 16.47 -11.69 2.86
CA ASP A 100 17.47 -10.65 2.66
C ASP A 100 17.25 -9.87 1.34
N ASP A 101 16.74 -10.52 0.29
CA ASP A 101 16.34 -9.85 -0.95
C ASP A 101 15.13 -8.94 -0.70
N TYR A 102 14.11 -9.45 0.02
CA TYR A 102 12.93 -8.67 0.40
C TYR A 102 13.32 -7.42 1.19
N TRP A 103 14.12 -7.57 2.24
CA TRP A 103 14.58 -6.46 3.07
C TRP A 103 15.38 -5.43 2.29
N LYS A 104 16.40 -5.89 1.54
CA LYS A 104 17.26 -5.03 0.73
C LYS A 104 16.48 -4.25 -0.33
N ASN A 105 15.60 -4.93 -1.07
CA ASN A 105 14.83 -4.32 -2.15
C ASN A 105 13.76 -3.37 -1.61
N TYR A 106 13.12 -3.71 -0.49
CA TYR A 106 12.17 -2.80 0.16
C TYR A 106 12.83 -1.48 0.53
N LEU A 107 13.97 -1.51 1.20
CA LEU A 107 14.73 -0.30 1.58
C LEU A 107 15.26 0.47 0.38
N LYS A 108 15.63 -0.22 -0.69
CA LYS A 108 16.20 0.43 -1.88
C LYS A 108 15.15 1.12 -2.75
N TYR A 109 14.00 0.47 -2.96
CA TYR A 109 13.04 0.88 -3.99
C TYR A 109 11.73 1.43 -3.44
N ILE A 110 11.33 1.02 -2.24
CA ILE A 110 10.02 1.36 -1.69
C ILE A 110 10.14 2.44 -0.61
N ALA A 111 11.08 2.30 0.30
CA ALA A 111 11.13 3.10 1.52
C ALA A 111 12.51 3.75 1.75
N LYS A 112 12.94 4.62 0.83
CA LYS A 112 14.17 5.43 1.03
C LYS A 112 14.18 6.18 2.37
N PRO A 113 13.08 6.88 2.79
CA PRO A 113 13.04 7.55 4.10
C PRO A 113 13.25 6.60 5.28
N LEU A 114 12.78 5.35 5.18
CA LEU A 114 13.02 4.34 6.21
C LEU A 114 14.51 4.02 6.35
N LYS A 115 15.22 3.89 5.23
CA LYS A 115 16.67 3.65 5.26
C LYS A 115 17.42 4.74 6.01
N GLU A 116 17.05 5.99 5.82
CA GLU A 116 17.64 7.14 6.52
C GLU A 116 17.33 7.08 8.02
N LYS A 117 16.08 6.86 8.41
CA LYS A 117 15.69 6.72 9.81
C LYS A 117 16.35 5.52 10.50
N LEU A 118 16.50 4.39 9.78
CA LEU A 118 17.23 3.23 10.31
C LEU A 118 18.70 3.55 10.61
N ASN A 119 19.32 4.44 9.83
CA ASN A 119 20.71 4.84 10.07
C ASN A 119 20.87 5.67 11.36
N LEU A 120 19.80 6.26 11.88
CA LEU A 120 19.79 7.00 13.15
C LEU A 120 19.57 6.10 14.36
N LEU A 121 19.10 4.86 14.16
CA LEU A 121 18.98 3.89 15.26
C LEU A 121 20.35 3.32 15.64
N ASP A 122 20.52 3.00 16.91
CA ASP A 122 21.65 2.20 17.36
C ASP A 122 21.64 0.80 16.69
N MET A 123 22.80 0.16 16.66
CA MET A 123 22.97 -1.11 15.96
C MET A 123 22.09 -2.22 16.54
N SER A 124 21.84 -2.21 17.86
CA SER A 124 21.05 -3.23 18.52
C SER A 124 19.57 -3.13 18.14
N LYS A 125 19.00 -1.93 18.18
CA LYS A 125 17.62 -1.66 17.74
C LYS A 125 17.41 -1.97 16.27
N ARG A 126 18.36 -1.60 15.41
CA ARG A 126 18.30 -1.92 13.98
C ARG A 126 18.28 -3.43 13.74
N LYS A 127 19.11 -4.19 14.46
CA LYS A 127 19.16 -5.65 14.40
C LYS A 127 17.87 -6.27 14.92
N ALA A 128 17.34 -5.78 16.04
CA ALA A 128 16.08 -6.22 16.61
C ALA A 128 14.89 -5.99 15.64
N LEU A 129 14.78 -4.78 15.08
CA LEU A 129 13.74 -4.46 14.08
C LEU A 129 13.83 -5.43 12.88
N LYS A 130 15.02 -5.62 12.30
CA LYS A 130 15.19 -6.57 11.19
C LYS A 130 14.75 -7.97 11.57
N GLN A 131 15.02 -8.41 12.81
CA GLN A 131 14.62 -9.71 13.31
C GLN A 131 13.10 -9.83 13.47
N VAL A 132 12.41 -8.81 13.99
CA VAL A 132 10.92 -8.79 14.06
C VAL A 132 10.33 -8.89 12.66
N VAL A 133 10.80 -8.10 11.70
CA VAL A 133 10.35 -8.21 10.30
C VAL A 133 10.56 -9.62 9.77
N LYS A 134 11.71 -10.25 10.06
CA LYS A 134 11.97 -11.63 9.62
C LYS A 134 10.97 -12.61 10.23
N GLN A 135 10.66 -12.48 11.51
CA GLN A 135 9.65 -13.30 12.18
C GLN A 135 8.28 -13.14 11.56
N ASN A 136 7.87 -11.90 11.25
CA ASN A 136 6.59 -11.60 10.60
C ASN A 136 6.48 -12.24 9.20
N THR A 137 7.60 -12.57 8.54
CA THR A 137 7.57 -13.25 7.23
C THR A 137 7.43 -14.77 7.32
N ILE A 138 7.59 -15.38 8.51
CA ILE A 138 7.55 -16.85 8.67
C ILE A 138 6.27 -17.48 8.10
N PRO A 139 5.06 -16.94 8.38
CA PRO A 139 3.81 -17.52 7.85
C PRO A 139 3.73 -17.55 6.31
N TYR A 140 4.55 -16.74 5.65
CA TYR A 140 4.59 -16.59 4.19
C TYR A 140 5.82 -17.26 3.56
N THR A 141 6.68 -17.87 4.37
CA THR A 141 7.95 -18.45 3.92
C THR A 141 7.79 -19.94 3.65
N LYS A 142 8.08 -20.36 2.43
CA LYS A 142 8.08 -21.78 2.02
C LYS A 142 9.28 -22.54 2.59
N LYS A 143 9.26 -23.87 2.56
CA LYS A 143 10.35 -24.74 3.05
C LYS A 143 11.72 -24.41 2.42
N ASN A 144 11.75 -23.91 1.19
CA ASN A 144 12.99 -23.51 0.50
C ASN A 144 13.47 -22.10 0.86
N GLY A 145 12.82 -21.43 1.82
CA GLY A 145 13.16 -20.08 2.26
C GLY A 145 12.64 -18.94 1.37
N ILE A 146 11.88 -19.25 0.33
CA ILE A 146 11.25 -18.26 -0.56
C ILE A 146 9.98 -17.71 0.09
N ILE A 147 9.87 -16.39 0.17
CA ILE A 147 8.68 -15.71 0.66
C ILE A 147 7.66 -15.59 -0.49
N VAL A 148 6.39 -15.85 -0.17
CA VAL A 148 5.27 -15.66 -1.11
C VAL A 148 4.13 -14.97 -0.36
N PHE A 149 3.93 -13.70 -0.67
CA PHE A 149 2.84 -12.90 -0.08
C PHE A 149 1.58 -12.95 -0.96
N PRO A 150 0.38 -13.07 -0.38
CA PRO A 150 -0.82 -12.67 -1.08
C PRO A 150 -0.79 -11.15 -1.32
N TRP A 151 -1.29 -10.75 -2.48
CA TRP A 151 -1.39 -9.34 -2.84
C TRP A 151 -2.75 -9.07 -3.46
N GLN A 152 -3.63 -8.42 -2.70
CA GLN A 152 -4.93 -8.01 -3.21
C GLN A 152 -4.84 -6.64 -3.86
N VAL A 153 -5.49 -6.52 -5.02
CA VAL A 153 -5.75 -5.25 -5.69
C VAL A 153 -7.24 -5.09 -5.95
N LEU A 154 -7.72 -3.87 -5.82
CA LEU A 154 -9.05 -3.46 -6.26
C LEU A 154 -8.90 -2.67 -7.56
N ILE A 155 -9.65 -3.06 -8.58
CA ILE A 155 -9.71 -2.35 -9.87
C ILE A 155 -11.11 -1.79 -10.01
N LEU A 156 -11.18 -0.47 -10.17
CA LEU A 156 -12.42 0.27 -10.33
C LEU A 156 -12.49 0.89 -11.72
N THR A 157 -13.68 0.82 -12.31
CA THR A 157 -14.09 1.68 -13.43
C THR A 157 -15.32 2.46 -13.05
N ALA A 158 -15.40 3.72 -13.48
CA ALA A 158 -16.55 4.59 -13.26
C ALA A 158 -16.79 5.50 -14.46
N LYS A 159 -18.02 5.94 -14.64
CA LYS A 159 -18.43 6.89 -15.68
C LYS A 159 -18.61 8.29 -15.12
N TYR A 160 -18.56 9.29 -16.02
CA TYR A 160 -18.83 10.69 -15.71
C TYR A 160 -20.19 10.90 -15.06
#